data_5bed87109ea73ead052dc56507108214
#
_entry.id   5bed87109ea73ead052dc56507108214
#
_cell.length_a   1.000
_cell.length_b   1.000
_cell.length_c   1.000
_cell.angle_alpha   90.00
_cell.angle_beta   90.00
_cell.angle_gamma   90.00
#
_symmetry.space_group_name_H-M   'P 1'
#
loop_
_entity.id
_entity.type
_entity.pdbx_description
1 polymer ?
#
loop_
_entity_poly.entity_id
_entity_poly.type
_entity_poly.pdbx_seq_one_letter_code
_entity_poly.pdbx_strand_id
1 'polypeptide(L)'
;MITSMMAYKCEDGGFAHVLGNTTNGMATTQVLEALDAYILFKENNVAYWDVAGSAHVSHNWDEGVVTKEPTCTETGIKTYTCTECNGTKTEEIPALGHTWSNWTTTSEATVFAKEVQKRTCSVCKTTDTREVGNKLKATMKVSANTVPLKVKQSIRNFKVTGMAKGDSVKSWKSSNTKIVKVSGKANGTCKISAQKRTGTARITITLKSGLKKTIKIKVQKSA
;
A
#
# COMPACT_ATOMS: atom_id res chain seq x y z
N MET A 1 2.42 13.10 -51.16
CA MET A 1 1.15 13.16 -51.95
C MET A 1 0.95 14.56 -52.57
N ILE A 2 0.86 15.65 -51.81
CA ILE A 2 0.66 17.02 -52.35
C ILE A 2 1.72 17.41 -53.38
N THR A 3 2.99 17.16 -53.13
CA THR A 3 4.08 17.48 -54.05
C THR A 3 3.93 16.75 -55.39
N SER A 4 3.40 15.52 -55.37
CA SER A 4 3.12 14.74 -56.60
C SER A 4 1.93 15.29 -57.37
N MET A 5 0.91 15.82 -56.67
CA MET A 5 -0.26 16.43 -57.32
C MET A 5 0.08 17.79 -57.94
N MET A 6 0.97 18.57 -57.32
CA MET A 6 1.41 19.88 -57.86
C MET A 6 2.15 19.77 -59.21
N ALA A 7 2.67 18.59 -59.54
CA ALA A 7 3.28 18.36 -60.85
C ALA A 7 2.28 18.43 -62.02
N TYR A 8 0.99 18.28 -61.76
CA TYR A 8 -0.09 18.35 -62.74
C TYR A 8 -0.76 19.72 -62.82
N LYS A 9 -0.23 20.73 -62.09
CA LYS A 9 -0.74 22.10 -62.11
C LYS A 9 -0.40 22.76 -63.45
N CYS A 10 -1.40 23.33 -64.05
CA CYS A 10 -1.28 24.10 -65.34
C CYS A 10 -0.96 25.60 -65.10
N GLU A 11 -0.52 26.30 -66.09
CA GLU A 11 -0.18 27.75 -66.03
C GLU A 11 -1.38 28.63 -65.65
N ASP A 12 -2.58 28.21 -66.03
CA ASP A 12 -3.85 28.89 -65.70
C ASP A 12 -4.34 28.65 -64.27
N GLY A 13 -3.56 27.90 -63.49
CA GLY A 13 -3.87 27.57 -62.09
C GLY A 13 -4.71 26.30 -61.86
N GLY A 14 -5.27 25.73 -62.95
CA GLY A 14 -5.99 24.45 -62.88
C GLY A 14 -5.07 23.22 -62.90
N PHE A 15 -5.65 22.05 -63.04
CA PHE A 15 -4.94 20.77 -63.05
C PHE A 15 -5.34 19.95 -64.29
N ALA A 16 -4.39 19.18 -64.84
CA ALA A 16 -4.61 18.27 -65.97
C ALA A 16 -4.54 16.81 -65.52
N HIS A 17 -5.18 15.87 -66.26
CA HIS A 17 -5.02 14.46 -66.03
C HIS A 17 -3.66 13.87 -66.43
N VAL A 18 -2.98 14.57 -67.37
CA VAL A 18 -1.68 14.16 -67.90
C VAL A 18 -0.73 15.32 -67.80
N LEU A 19 0.53 15.06 -67.40
CA LEU A 19 1.58 16.10 -67.38
C LEU A 19 1.75 16.80 -68.71
N GLY A 20 1.79 18.14 -68.67
CA GLY A 20 1.99 18.96 -69.84
C GLY A 20 0.75 19.25 -70.73
N ASN A 21 -0.45 18.80 -70.31
CA ASN A 21 -1.72 19.09 -70.91
C ASN A 21 -2.38 20.35 -70.38
N THR A 22 -3.43 20.81 -71.08
CA THR A 22 -4.28 21.90 -70.60
C THR A 22 -5.16 21.51 -69.46
N THR A 23 -5.59 22.50 -68.71
CA THR A 23 -6.52 22.33 -67.56
C THR A 23 -7.73 21.53 -67.97
N ASN A 24 -8.06 20.58 -67.11
CA ASN A 24 -9.26 19.76 -67.23
C ASN A 24 -10.13 19.99 -65.97
N GLY A 25 -11.38 20.41 -66.18
CA GLY A 25 -12.30 20.73 -65.10
C GLY A 25 -12.51 19.55 -64.09
N MET A 26 -12.60 18.31 -64.59
CA MET A 26 -12.74 17.15 -63.75
C MET A 26 -11.48 16.91 -62.90
N ALA A 27 -10.28 17.01 -63.50
CA ALA A 27 -9.02 16.87 -62.81
C ALA A 27 -8.84 17.97 -61.74
N THR A 28 -9.22 19.20 -62.07
CA THR A 28 -9.19 20.33 -61.16
C THR A 28 -10.10 20.08 -59.95
N THR A 29 -11.33 19.62 -60.16
CA THR A 29 -12.27 19.30 -59.09
C THR A 29 -11.73 18.19 -58.17
N GLN A 30 -11.21 17.10 -58.76
CA GLN A 30 -10.63 15.99 -57.97
C GLN A 30 -9.42 16.43 -57.13
N VAL A 31 -8.58 17.31 -57.64
CA VAL A 31 -7.44 17.86 -56.89
C VAL A 31 -7.90 18.78 -55.78
N LEU A 32 -8.92 19.61 -56.00
CA LEU A 32 -9.48 20.48 -54.97
C LEU A 32 -10.11 19.65 -53.86
N GLU A 33 -10.90 18.62 -54.18
CA GLU A 33 -11.47 17.69 -53.20
C GLU A 33 -10.39 16.99 -52.39
N ALA A 34 -9.29 16.57 -53.00
CA ALA A 34 -8.17 15.95 -52.32
C ALA A 34 -7.39 16.93 -51.43
N LEU A 35 -7.30 18.20 -51.80
CA LEU A 35 -6.69 19.26 -50.99
C LEU A 35 -7.57 19.62 -49.81
N ASP A 36 -8.88 19.73 -50.00
CA ASP A 36 -9.83 19.95 -48.94
C ASP A 36 -9.81 18.81 -47.92
N ALA A 37 -9.78 17.55 -48.39
CA ALA A 37 -9.63 16.39 -47.53
C ALA A 37 -8.32 16.44 -46.73
N TYR A 38 -7.21 16.88 -47.36
CA TYR A 38 -5.94 16.98 -46.65
C TYR A 38 -5.95 18.10 -45.60
N ILE A 39 -6.55 19.25 -45.92
CA ILE A 39 -6.68 20.37 -44.99
C ILE A 39 -7.51 19.94 -43.78
N LEU A 40 -8.68 19.32 -43.99
CA LEU A 40 -9.55 18.80 -42.95
C LEU A 40 -8.81 17.79 -42.03
N PHE A 41 -8.03 16.89 -42.62
CA PHE A 41 -7.22 15.96 -41.87
C PHE A 41 -6.13 16.65 -41.03
N LYS A 42 -5.44 17.64 -41.64
CA LYS A 42 -4.35 18.36 -40.96
C LYS A 42 -4.83 19.26 -39.83
N GLU A 43 -5.95 19.96 -40.05
CA GLU A 43 -6.45 20.96 -39.12
C GLU A 43 -7.36 20.35 -38.03
N ASN A 44 -8.14 19.32 -38.39
CA ASN A 44 -9.16 18.75 -37.51
C ASN A 44 -8.99 17.27 -37.21
N ASN A 45 -7.95 16.62 -37.76
CA ASN A 45 -7.69 15.17 -37.66
C ASN A 45 -8.89 14.28 -38.12
N VAL A 46 -9.64 14.78 -39.10
CA VAL A 46 -10.83 14.11 -39.67
C VAL A 46 -10.49 13.59 -41.06
N ALA A 47 -10.71 12.29 -41.32
CA ALA A 47 -10.52 11.72 -42.64
C ALA A 47 -11.66 12.12 -43.59
N TYR A 48 -11.34 12.38 -44.85
CA TYR A 48 -12.30 12.84 -45.88
C TYR A 48 -13.52 11.91 -46.03
N TRP A 49 -13.32 10.61 -45.96
CA TRP A 49 -14.43 9.63 -46.01
C TRP A 49 -15.34 9.67 -44.80
N ASP A 50 -14.86 10.14 -43.63
CA ASP A 50 -15.71 10.35 -42.47
C ASP A 50 -16.63 11.56 -42.67
N VAL A 51 -16.23 12.50 -43.56
CA VAL A 51 -17.02 13.69 -43.90
C VAL A 51 -17.97 13.41 -45.06
N ALA A 52 -17.59 12.53 -46.01
CA ALA A 52 -18.40 12.20 -47.19
C ALA A 52 -19.69 11.43 -46.88
N GLY A 53 -19.73 10.75 -45.71
CA GLY A 53 -20.94 10.07 -45.17
C GLY A 53 -21.76 10.93 -44.22
N SER A 54 -21.19 12.03 -43.72
CA SER A 54 -21.84 12.95 -42.77
C SER A 54 -21.69 14.35 -43.31
N ALA A 55 -22.77 14.94 -43.72
CA ALA A 55 -22.80 16.25 -44.40
C ALA A 55 -22.35 17.45 -43.54
N HIS A 56 -21.57 17.25 -42.45
CA HIS A 56 -21.14 18.36 -41.62
C HIS A 56 -19.69 18.27 -41.17
N VAL A 57 -19.01 19.39 -41.18
CA VAL A 57 -17.59 19.58 -40.81
C VAL A 57 -17.40 19.73 -39.32
N SER A 58 -18.47 20.04 -38.59
CA SER A 58 -18.49 20.17 -37.12
C SER A 58 -19.58 19.31 -36.55
N HIS A 59 -19.24 18.54 -35.52
CA HIS A 59 -20.22 17.69 -34.81
C HIS A 59 -20.98 18.52 -33.79
N ASN A 60 -22.32 18.39 -33.82
CA ASN A 60 -23.20 18.91 -32.78
C ASN A 60 -23.43 17.82 -31.74
N TRP A 61 -22.64 17.86 -30.68
CA TRP A 61 -22.67 16.84 -29.62
C TRP A 61 -23.85 17.04 -28.70
N ASP A 62 -24.48 15.95 -28.28
CA ASP A 62 -25.49 15.92 -27.20
C ASP A 62 -24.85 16.27 -25.84
N GLU A 63 -25.64 16.26 -24.77
CA GLU A 63 -25.14 16.50 -23.40
C GLU A 63 -24.24 15.39 -22.87
N GLY A 64 -24.13 14.28 -23.58
CA GLY A 64 -23.36 13.09 -23.24
C GLY A 64 -23.97 12.29 -22.07
N VAL A 65 -23.78 10.99 -22.12
CA VAL A 65 -24.23 10.04 -21.10
C VAL A 65 -23.04 9.35 -20.48
N VAL A 66 -23.07 9.17 -19.15
CA VAL A 66 -22.05 8.37 -18.47
C VAL A 66 -22.29 6.90 -18.84
N THR A 67 -21.39 6.32 -19.63
CA THR A 67 -21.44 4.94 -20.08
C THR A 67 -20.66 3.99 -19.20
N LYS A 68 -19.69 4.53 -18.44
CA LYS A 68 -18.98 3.83 -17.37
C LYS A 68 -18.82 4.77 -16.18
N GLU A 69 -19.37 4.40 -15.04
CA GLU A 69 -19.20 5.15 -13.79
C GLU A 69 -17.76 5.05 -13.28
N PRO A 70 -17.16 6.14 -12.77
CA PRO A 70 -15.86 6.09 -12.13
C PRO A 70 -15.93 5.33 -10.80
N THR A 71 -14.89 4.55 -10.50
CA THR A 71 -14.72 3.94 -9.20
C THR A 71 -13.68 4.69 -8.37
N CYS A 72 -13.33 4.18 -7.18
CA CYS A 72 -12.27 4.79 -6.39
C CYS A 72 -10.91 4.79 -7.08
N THR A 73 -10.68 3.85 -8.00
CA THR A 73 -9.36 3.62 -8.62
C THR A 73 -9.37 3.63 -10.14
N GLU A 74 -10.55 3.51 -10.75
CA GLU A 74 -10.68 3.48 -12.20
C GLU A 74 -11.42 4.72 -12.69
N THR A 75 -11.01 5.23 -13.85
CA THR A 75 -11.70 6.29 -14.57
C THR A 75 -13.05 5.82 -15.11
N GLY A 76 -14.02 6.70 -15.08
CA GLY A 76 -15.28 6.56 -15.79
C GLY A 76 -15.17 7.02 -17.23
N ILE A 77 -16.24 6.85 -17.99
CA ILE A 77 -16.33 7.27 -19.39
C ILE A 77 -17.68 7.98 -19.61
N LYS A 78 -17.63 9.20 -20.14
CA LYS A 78 -18.78 9.91 -20.66
C LYS A 78 -18.74 9.85 -22.19
N THR A 79 -19.82 9.38 -22.79
CA THR A 79 -19.96 9.24 -24.24
C THR A 79 -20.92 10.29 -24.75
N TYR A 80 -20.51 11.02 -25.77
CA TYR A 80 -21.30 12.00 -26.48
C TYR A 80 -21.64 11.45 -27.85
N THR A 81 -22.85 11.71 -28.32
CA THR A 81 -23.31 11.31 -29.66
C THR A 81 -23.61 12.56 -30.49
N CYS A 82 -23.15 12.59 -31.71
CA CYS A 82 -23.52 13.64 -32.62
C CYS A 82 -24.99 13.51 -33.03
N THR A 83 -25.77 14.58 -32.85
CA THR A 83 -27.21 14.61 -33.16
C THR A 83 -27.53 14.50 -34.64
N GLU A 84 -26.53 14.69 -35.50
CA GLU A 84 -26.69 14.72 -36.95
C GLU A 84 -26.19 13.47 -37.67
N CYS A 85 -25.00 12.93 -37.24
CA CYS A 85 -24.37 11.78 -37.92
C CYS A 85 -24.32 10.49 -37.02
N ASN A 86 -24.78 10.56 -35.76
CA ASN A 86 -24.65 9.48 -34.79
C ASN A 86 -23.19 9.05 -34.50
N GLY A 87 -22.19 9.82 -34.91
CA GLY A 87 -20.81 9.62 -34.54
C GLY A 87 -20.66 9.80 -33.02
N THR A 88 -19.75 9.06 -32.38
CA THR A 88 -19.54 9.14 -30.93
C THR A 88 -18.14 9.61 -30.59
N LYS A 89 -18.01 10.36 -29.48
CA LYS A 89 -16.76 10.65 -28.81
C LYS A 89 -16.84 10.31 -27.34
N THR A 90 -15.72 10.01 -26.74
CA THR A 90 -15.65 9.71 -25.30
C THR A 90 -14.76 10.71 -24.57
N GLU A 91 -15.10 10.96 -23.31
CA GLU A 91 -14.33 11.75 -22.37
C GLU A 91 -14.12 10.93 -21.09
N GLU A 92 -12.91 10.94 -20.55
CA GLU A 92 -12.62 10.28 -19.28
C GLU A 92 -13.13 11.11 -18.11
N ILE A 93 -13.84 10.44 -17.18
CA ILE A 93 -14.21 10.99 -15.87
C ILE A 93 -13.14 10.52 -14.88
N PRO A 94 -12.44 11.44 -14.18
CA PRO A 94 -11.41 11.05 -13.23
C PRO A 94 -11.91 10.06 -12.18
N ALA A 95 -11.04 9.14 -11.74
CA ALA A 95 -11.34 8.25 -10.62
C ALA A 95 -11.67 9.05 -9.35
N LEU A 96 -12.63 8.56 -8.55
CA LEU A 96 -13.15 9.27 -7.37
C LEU A 96 -12.12 9.38 -6.24
N GLY A 97 -11.09 8.54 -6.25
CA GLY A 97 -10.17 8.38 -5.12
C GLY A 97 -10.80 7.65 -3.95
N HIS A 98 -10.03 7.43 -2.90
CA HIS A 98 -10.52 6.78 -1.69
C HIS A 98 -10.94 7.80 -0.63
N THR A 99 -12.15 7.65 -0.09
CA THR A 99 -12.63 8.36 1.09
C THR A 99 -12.33 7.53 2.33
N TRP A 100 -11.18 7.77 2.96
CA TRP A 100 -10.69 6.97 4.08
C TRP A 100 -11.35 7.37 5.41
N SER A 101 -11.65 6.38 6.23
CA SER A 101 -11.95 6.57 7.65
C SER A 101 -10.70 7.07 8.41
N ASN A 102 -10.89 7.49 9.65
CA ASN A 102 -9.77 7.69 10.56
C ASN A 102 -9.00 6.37 10.79
N TRP A 103 -7.72 6.48 11.12
CA TRP A 103 -6.90 5.36 11.52
C TRP A 103 -7.37 4.80 12.88
N THR A 104 -7.53 3.50 12.95
CA THR A 104 -7.86 2.77 14.19
C THR A 104 -6.77 1.75 14.51
N THR A 105 -6.38 1.67 15.77
CA THR A 105 -5.37 0.70 16.22
C THR A 105 -5.99 -0.69 16.22
N THR A 106 -5.44 -1.61 15.44
CA THR A 106 -5.84 -3.02 15.40
C THR A 106 -4.95 -3.92 16.24
N SER A 107 -3.69 -3.52 16.44
CA SER A 107 -2.74 -4.20 17.29
C SER A 107 -1.84 -3.19 17.98
N GLU A 108 -1.81 -3.21 19.31
CA GLU A 108 -0.91 -2.35 20.08
C GLU A 108 0.55 -2.82 19.98
N ALA A 109 1.48 -1.87 20.16
CA ALA A 109 2.90 -2.19 20.19
C ALA A 109 3.24 -3.19 21.30
N THR A 110 4.17 -4.08 20.99
CA THR A 110 4.76 -5.06 21.91
C THR A 110 6.29 -4.95 21.86
N VAL A 111 6.99 -5.77 22.65
CA VAL A 111 8.46 -5.86 22.53
C VAL A 111 8.91 -6.51 21.22
N PHE A 112 8.02 -7.16 20.49
CA PHE A 112 8.34 -7.88 19.26
C PHE A 112 7.79 -7.19 18.00
N ALA A 113 6.72 -6.43 18.12
CA ALA A 113 6.03 -5.79 17.01
C ALA A 113 5.71 -4.33 17.33
N LYS A 114 5.68 -3.50 16.30
CA LYS A 114 5.15 -2.13 16.35
C LYS A 114 3.63 -2.15 16.46
N GLU A 115 3.04 -1.01 16.77
CA GLU A 115 1.61 -0.80 16.66
C GLU A 115 1.18 -0.90 15.19
N VAL A 116 0.06 -1.57 14.94
CA VAL A 116 -0.56 -1.64 13.61
C VAL A 116 -1.88 -0.89 13.64
N GLN A 117 -2.04 0.02 12.69
CA GLN A 117 -3.27 0.77 12.46
C GLN A 117 -3.87 0.40 11.11
N LYS A 118 -5.19 0.50 11.03
CA LYS A 118 -5.98 0.21 9.85
C LYS A 118 -6.97 1.34 9.59
N ARG A 119 -7.24 1.64 8.33
CA ARG A 119 -8.36 2.47 7.87
C ARG A 119 -9.11 1.78 6.73
N THR A 120 -10.32 2.20 6.51
CA THR A 120 -11.20 1.59 5.48
C THR A 120 -11.81 2.69 4.64
N CYS A 121 -11.84 2.49 3.33
CA CYS A 121 -12.56 3.38 2.43
C CYS A 121 -14.07 3.22 2.65
N SER A 122 -14.79 4.34 2.83
CA SER A 122 -16.24 4.33 3.04
C SER A 122 -17.00 3.87 1.79
N VAL A 123 -16.43 4.08 0.61
CA VAL A 123 -17.05 3.78 -0.70
C VAL A 123 -16.78 2.33 -1.10
N CYS A 124 -15.53 1.98 -1.42
CA CYS A 124 -15.18 0.65 -1.97
C CYS A 124 -14.85 -0.41 -0.92
N LYS A 125 -14.83 -0.05 0.39
CA LYS A 125 -14.52 -0.94 1.52
C LYS A 125 -13.08 -1.50 1.53
N THR A 126 -12.23 -1.10 0.60
CA THR A 126 -10.81 -1.43 0.62
C THR A 126 -10.18 -0.93 1.91
N THR A 127 -9.23 -1.70 2.43
CA THR A 127 -8.54 -1.40 3.68
C THR A 127 -7.07 -1.11 3.45
N ASP A 128 -6.55 -0.15 4.22
CA ASP A 128 -5.15 0.22 4.23
C ASP A 128 -4.60 0.02 5.65
N THR A 129 -3.36 -0.47 5.77
CA THR A 129 -2.71 -0.75 7.06
C THR A 129 -1.33 -0.13 7.12
N ARG A 130 -0.94 0.33 8.31
CA ARG A 130 0.40 0.88 8.53
C ARG A 130 0.95 0.47 9.89
N GLU A 131 2.27 0.36 9.99
CA GLU A 131 2.98 0.29 11.27
C GLU A 131 3.27 1.69 11.79
N VAL A 132 3.07 1.90 13.10
CA VAL A 132 3.26 3.20 13.75
C VAL A 132 4.18 3.06 14.97
N GLY A 133 4.99 4.07 15.23
CA GLY A 133 5.86 4.13 16.39
C GLY A 133 6.97 3.08 16.40
N ASN A 134 7.42 2.73 17.60
CA ASN A 134 8.49 1.77 17.84
C ASN A 134 7.99 0.59 18.67
N LYS A 135 8.69 -0.53 18.59
CA LYS A 135 8.52 -1.66 19.53
C LYS A 135 8.76 -1.20 20.95
N LEU A 136 8.06 -1.78 21.90
CA LEU A 136 8.25 -1.47 23.31
C LEU A 136 9.65 -1.91 23.77
N LYS A 137 10.27 -1.11 24.62
CA LYS A 137 11.52 -1.47 25.29
C LYS A 137 11.25 -2.57 26.31
N ALA A 138 12.05 -3.65 26.27
CA ALA A 138 11.95 -4.72 27.26
C ALA A 138 12.23 -4.20 28.67
N THR A 139 11.39 -4.54 29.61
CA THR A 139 11.51 -4.16 31.02
C THR A 139 11.27 -5.36 31.94
N MET A 140 11.83 -5.32 33.15
CA MET A 140 11.66 -6.38 34.14
C MET A 140 11.97 -5.85 35.55
N LYS A 141 11.08 -6.12 36.48
CA LYS A 141 11.29 -5.92 37.94
C LYS A 141 11.28 -7.26 38.64
N VAL A 142 12.03 -7.40 39.71
CA VAL A 142 12.07 -8.61 40.53
C VAL A 142 11.71 -8.24 41.97
N SER A 143 11.08 -9.16 42.70
CA SER A 143 10.65 -8.94 44.10
C SER A 143 11.81 -8.58 45.03
N ALA A 144 13.00 -9.17 44.80
CA ALA A 144 14.21 -8.88 45.59
C ALA A 144 15.47 -9.21 44.75
N ASN A 145 16.55 -8.45 44.96
CA ASN A 145 17.84 -8.73 44.34
C ASN A 145 18.66 -9.78 45.13
N THR A 146 18.40 -9.89 46.41
CA THR A 146 19.03 -10.90 47.26
C THR A 146 17.96 -11.55 48.13
N VAL A 147 17.99 -12.88 48.21
CA VAL A 147 17.03 -13.67 49.00
C VAL A 147 17.80 -14.58 49.94
N PRO A 148 17.69 -14.35 51.26
CA PRO A 148 18.21 -15.28 52.28
C PRO A 148 17.27 -16.47 52.43
N LEU A 149 17.82 -17.69 52.52
CA LEU A 149 17.09 -18.94 52.80
C LEU A 149 17.85 -19.78 53.79
N LYS A 150 17.14 -20.53 54.61
CA LYS A 150 17.71 -21.63 55.41
C LYS A 150 17.85 -22.90 54.57
N VAL A 151 18.74 -23.80 54.90
CA VAL A 151 18.83 -25.12 54.21
C VAL A 151 17.46 -25.79 54.20
N LYS A 152 17.10 -26.46 53.08
CA LYS A 152 15.83 -27.10 52.81
C LYS A 152 14.61 -26.16 52.74
N GLN A 153 14.75 -24.86 52.99
CA GLN A 153 13.67 -23.87 52.86
C GLN A 153 13.29 -23.64 51.41
N SER A 154 12.00 -23.38 51.16
CA SER A 154 11.48 -23.01 49.83
C SER A 154 10.59 -21.79 49.93
N ILE A 155 10.66 -20.92 48.92
CA ILE A 155 9.72 -19.82 48.73
C ILE A 155 8.99 -20.00 47.39
N ARG A 156 7.70 -19.63 47.36
CA ARG A 156 6.83 -19.76 46.19
C ARG A 156 6.27 -18.44 45.68
N ASN A 157 6.49 -17.38 46.43
CA ASN A 157 5.96 -16.03 46.16
C ASN A 157 6.94 -15.10 45.46
N PHE A 158 8.10 -15.60 45.02
CA PHE A 158 9.02 -14.80 44.22
C PHE A 158 8.41 -14.53 42.84
N LYS A 159 8.39 -13.26 42.43
CA LYS A 159 7.76 -12.84 41.18
C LYS A 159 8.68 -11.93 40.37
N VAL A 160 8.59 -12.08 39.06
CA VAL A 160 9.02 -11.10 38.05
C VAL A 160 7.79 -10.34 37.61
N THR A 161 7.85 -9.02 37.65
CA THR A 161 6.77 -8.11 37.31
C THR A 161 7.28 -7.01 36.38
N GLY A 162 6.40 -6.15 35.89
CA GLY A 162 6.77 -5.03 35.02
C GLY A 162 7.42 -5.46 33.71
N MET A 163 7.07 -6.66 33.24
CA MET A 163 7.41 -7.07 31.88
C MET A 163 6.58 -6.25 30.89
N ALA A 164 7.24 -5.73 29.85
CA ALA A 164 6.56 -5.00 28.80
C ALA A 164 5.59 -5.90 28.03
N LYS A 165 4.58 -5.33 27.42
CA LYS A 165 3.54 -6.05 26.69
C LYS A 165 4.13 -7.02 25.66
N GLY A 166 3.62 -8.25 25.64
CA GLY A 166 4.07 -9.33 24.76
C GLY A 166 5.28 -10.11 25.27
N ASP A 167 5.98 -9.63 26.33
CA ASP A 167 7.14 -10.33 26.88
C ASP A 167 6.73 -11.36 27.95
N SER A 168 7.60 -12.33 28.18
CA SER A 168 7.41 -13.36 29.20
C SER A 168 8.76 -13.99 29.55
N VAL A 169 8.81 -14.68 30.67
CA VAL A 169 10.05 -15.36 31.05
C VAL A 169 10.28 -16.59 30.17
N LYS A 170 11.42 -16.60 29.50
CA LYS A 170 11.91 -17.69 28.66
C LYS A 170 12.56 -18.78 29.51
N SER A 171 13.39 -18.40 30.50
CA SER A 171 14.13 -19.37 31.28
C SER A 171 14.54 -18.85 32.66
N TRP A 172 14.67 -19.80 33.59
CA TRP A 172 15.20 -19.65 34.93
C TRP A 172 16.40 -20.58 35.07
N LYS A 173 17.57 -20.06 35.37
CA LYS A 173 18.79 -20.87 35.52
C LYS A 173 19.46 -20.60 36.87
N SER A 174 19.73 -21.64 37.64
CA SER A 174 20.57 -21.56 38.82
C SER A 174 22.04 -21.79 38.43
N SER A 175 22.95 -20.99 38.99
CA SER A 175 24.38 -21.16 38.83
C SER A 175 24.93 -22.41 39.57
N ASN A 176 24.18 -22.87 40.57
CA ASN A 176 24.55 -24.07 41.33
C ASN A 176 23.31 -24.79 41.88
N THR A 177 22.91 -25.85 41.19
CA THR A 177 21.72 -26.65 41.57
C THR A 177 21.86 -27.50 42.82
N LYS A 178 23.13 -27.70 43.30
CA LYS A 178 23.42 -28.37 44.58
C LYS A 178 23.13 -27.45 45.77
N ILE A 179 23.12 -26.12 45.58
CA ILE A 179 22.77 -25.12 46.61
C ILE A 179 21.32 -24.67 46.46
N VAL A 180 20.88 -24.34 45.22
CA VAL A 180 19.53 -23.81 44.98
C VAL A 180 18.97 -24.40 43.70
N LYS A 181 17.75 -24.94 43.75
CA LYS A 181 16.93 -25.29 42.59
C LYS A 181 15.86 -24.22 42.37
N VAL A 182 15.58 -23.91 41.09
CA VAL A 182 14.52 -22.98 40.70
C VAL A 182 13.59 -23.67 39.68
N SER A 183 12.29 -23.51 39.89
CA SER A 183 11.26 -23.92 38.94
C SER A 183 10.32 -22.73 38.75
N GLY A 184 10.36 -22.14 37.58
CA GLY A 184 9.61 -20.90 37.25
C GLY A 184 8.73 -21.07 36.03
N LYS A 185 7.69 -20.24 35.97
CA LYS A 185 6.71 -20.18 34.88
C LYS A 185 6.99 -18.95 33.98
N ALA A 186 6.44 -18.98 32.76
CA ALA A 186 6.54 -17.89 31.80
C ALA A 186 5.89 -16.60 32.30
N ASN A 187 4.88 -16.66 33.14
CA ASN A 187 4.19 -15.51 33.74
C ASN A 187 5.01 -14.79 34.84
N GLY A 188 6.24 -15.24 35.10
CA GLY A 188 7.13 -14.61 36.08
C GLY A 188 7.03 -15.17 37.50
N THR A 189 6.18 -16.13 37.77
CA THR A 189 6.12 -16.79 39.10
C THR A 189 7.13 -17.93 39.19
N CYS A 190 7.74 -18.15 40.34
CA CYS A 190 8.64 -19.28 40.52
C CYS A 190 8.67 -19.80 41.97
N LYS A 191 9.12 -21.04 42.08
CA LYS A 191 9.53 -21.69 43.34
C LYS A 191 11.05 -21.71 43.39
N ILE A 192 11.63 -21.18 44.46
CA ILE A 192 13.07 -21.26 44.76
C ILE A 192 13.24 -22.17 45.97
N SER A 193 14.07 -23.20 45.84
CA SER A 193 14.27 -24.21 46.88
C SER A 193 15.74 -24.35 47.26
N ALA A 194 16.09 -24.01 48.49
CA ALA A 194 17.41 -24.26 49.05
C ALA A 194 17.63 -25.76 49.23
N GLN A 195 18.82 -26.23 48.91
CA GLN A 195 19.21 -27.64 49.09
C GLN A 195 19.89 -27.84 50.43
N LYS A 196 20.53 -29.00 50.64
CA LYS A 196 21.22 -29.36 51.89
C LYS A 196 22.54 -28.59 52.11
N ARG A 197 23.09 -27.93 51.09
CA ARG A 197 24.37 -27.19 51.16
C ARG A 197 24.16 -25.72 51.42
N THR A 198 24.93 -25.16 52.32
CA THR A 198 25.05 -23.71 52.53
C THR A 198 25.89 -23.08 51.45
N GLY A 199 25.76 -21.78 51.26
CA GLY A 199 26.53 -21.01 50.29
C GLY A 199 25.69 -20.03 49.48
N THR A 200 26.27 -19.55 48.42
CA THR A 200 25.62 -18.58 47.53
C THR A 200 25.41 -19.16 46.13
N ALA A 201 24.22 -19.04 45.61
CA ALA A 201 23.93 -19.29 44.20
C ALA A 201 23.30 -18.06 43.55
N ARG A 202 23.44 -17.92 42.24
CA ARG A 202 22.79 -16.89 41.46
C ARG A 202 21.69 -17.55 40.61
N ILE A 203 20.52 -16.92 40.52
CA ILE A 203 19.47 -17.31 39.58
C ILE A 203 19.44 -16.25 38.50
N THR A 204 19.68 -16.67 37.25
CA THR A 204 19.54 -15.82 36.07
C THR A 204 18.17 -16.03 35.44
N ILE A 205 17.45 -14.97 35.31
CA ILE A 205 16.13 -14.87 34.66
C ILE A 205 16.33 -14.30 33.29
N THR A 206 15.83 -14.96 32.26
CA THR A 206 15.92 -14.47 30.87
C THR A 206 14.52 -14.35 30.29
N LEU A 207 14.16 -13.18 29.78
CA LEU A 207 12.92 -12.96 29.07
C LEU A 207 13.01 -13.44 27.61
N LYS A 208 11.88 -13.57 26.92
CA LYS A 208 11.85 -13.91 25.49
C LYS A 208 12.50 -12.81 24.63
N SER A 209 12.38 -11.55 25.03
CA SER A 209 13.07 -10.40 24.41
C SER A 209 14.59 -10.45 24.54
N GLY A 210 15.13 -11.37 25.33
CA GLY A 210 16.56 -11.46 25.61
C GLY A 210 17.04 -10.69 26.84
N LEU A 211 16.19 -9.86 27.45
CA LEU A 211 16.55 -9.14 28.68
C LEU A 211 16.85 -10.13 29.80
N LYS A 212 17.98 -9.91 30.48
CA LYS A 212 18.44 -10.77 31.59
C LYS A 212 18.53 -10.00 32.89
N LYS A 213 18.18 -10.66 34.01
CA LYS A 213 18.41 -10.18 35.34
C LYS A 213 18.88 -11.31 36.22
N THR A 214 19.83 -11.04 37.12
CA THR A 214 20.38 -12.03 38.07
C THR A 214 20.07 -11.62 39.49
N ILE A 215 19.56 -12.58 40.27
CA ILE A 215 19.32 -12.44 41.69
C ILE A 215 20.28 -13.34 42.50
N LYS A 216 20.63 -12.91 43.70
CA LYS A 216 21.52 -13.64 44.62
C LYS A 216 20.74 -14.38 45.68
N ILE A 217 20.98 -15.67 45.84
CA ILE A 217 20.36 -16.48 46.90
C ILE A 217 21.47 -16.87 47.88
N LYS A 218 21.29 -16.51 49.16
CA LYS A 218 22.21 -16.88 50.24
C LYS A 218 21.56 -17.98 51.08
N VAL A 219 22.16 -19.16 51.08
CA VAL A 219 21.67 -20.31 51.90
C VAL A 219 22.53 -20.44 53.13
N GLN A 220 21.89 -20.36 54.32
CA GLN A 220 22.51 -20.41 55.64
C GLN A 220 22.06 -21.69 56.37
N LYS A 221 22.80 -22.10 57.42
CA LYS A 221 22.38 -23.17 58.33
C LYS A 221 21.05 -22.80 58.96
N SER A 222 20.24 -23.81 59.28
CA SER A 222 19.14 -23.63 60.22
C SER A 222 19.76 -23.42 61.60
N ALA A 223 19.29 -22.39 62.34
CA ALA A 223 19.61 -22.26 63.72
C ALA A 223 19.03 -23.47 64.45
#